data_c6303d16233163ebbbc6cf504683cd99
#
_entry.id   c6303d16233163ebbbc6cf504683cd99
#
_cell.length_a   1.000
_cell.length_b   1.000
_cell.length_c   1.000
_cell.angle_alpha   90.00
_cell.angle_beta   90.00
_cell.angle_gamma   90.00
#
_symmetry.space_group_name_H-M   'P 1'
#
loop_
_entity.id
_entity.type
_entity.pdbx_description
1 polymer ?
#
loop_
_entity_poly.entity_id
_entity_poly.type
_entity_poly.pdbx_seq_one_letter_code
_entity_poly.pdbx_strand_id
1 'polypeptide(L)'
;MFGASGFGMGPRAPRRAQDSVIPYDVTLEDLYNGKTAHFSLEKNVVCSHCHGTGGKPGAVQKDCVTCGGKGRLLQQRHAGNGLISQTMATCSDCNGKGKKYREKDQCKKCRGRCVVGAKAKLRLDIPRGGYDEQRIVFEGEGDQLPDTKPASIIFELHQKPHSTFQVRNLDLFANVTITLSEALTGFSRTILTHLDGRHIHVTQKRGQVIRPGQVDVIRGEGMMDQRYYDRKGDLFIQWNIDFPTDEWASSVDAKVRACLCVCANPTLPRHLSHCFLLNDLSYRCLSTCKRMLQLCLEPWMMYVIS
;
A
#
# COMPACT_ATOMS: atom_id res chain seq x y z
N MET A 1 6.33 36.37 -52.24
CA MET A 1 5.53 36.87 -51.09
C MET A 1 5.47 35.78 -50.06
N PHE A 2 6.33 35.83 -49.03
CA PHE A 2 6.30 34.88 -47.91
C PHE A 2 5.72 35.64 -46.72
N GLY A 3 4.51 35.22 -46.33
CA GLY A 3 3.80 35.79 -45.19
C GLY A 3 4.48 35.37 -43.88
N ALA A 4 4.96 36.34 -43.10
CA ALA A 4 5.45 36.19 -41.75
C ALA A 4 4.25 35.89 -40.82
N SER A 5 4.05 34.64 -40.47
CA SER A 5 3.11 34.22 -39.42
C SER A 5 3.67 34.69 -38.07
N GLY A 6 3.17 35.83 -37.59
CA GLY A 6 3.44 36.24 -36.22
C GLY A 6 2.87 35.27 -35.23
N PHE A 7 3.74 34.46 -34.57
CA PHE A 7 3.38 33.70 -33.39
C PHE A 7 3.03 34.70 -32.26
N GLY A 8 1.73 34.99 -32.13
CA GLY A 8 1.19 35.72 -31.01
C GLY A 8 1.50 34.96 -29.72
N MET A 9 2.40 35.50 -28.90
CA MET A 9 2.55 35.07 -27.52
C MET A 9 1.23 35.36 -26.79
N GLY A 10 0.41 34.34 -26.63
CA GLY A 10 -0.77 34.43 -25.78
C GLY A 10 -0.40 34.87 -24.36
N PRO A 11 -1.34 35.48 -23.62
CA PRO A 11 -1.09 35.92 -22.25
C PRO A 11 -0.54 34.77 -21.43
N ARG A 12 0.67 34.97 -20.86
CA ARG A 12 1.29 33.99 -19.95
C ARG A 12 0.32 33.68 -18.81
N ALA A 13 -0.08 32.43 -18.70
CA ALA A 13 -0.85 31.98 -17.56
C ALA A 13 -0.21 32.46 -16.25
N PRO A 14 -1.00 32.94 -15.28
CA PRO A 14 -0.47 33.43 -14.01
C PRO A 14 0.39 32.33 -13.40
N ARG A 15 1.61 32.67 -12.98
CA ARG A 15 2.51 31.74 -12.32
C ARG A 15 1.84 31.29 -11.04
N ARG A 16 1.41 30.03 -11.00
CA ARG A 16 0.89 29.39 -9.81
C ARG A 16 2.07 28.91 -8.98
N ALA A 17 2.00 29.00 -7.66
CA ALA A 17 2.94 28.36 -6.78
C ALA A 17 2.84 26.84 -7.01
N GLN A 18 3.99 26.17 -6.99
CA GLN A 18 4.04 24.73 -7.25
C GLN A 18 3.51 23.97 -6.03
N ASP A 19 2.57 23.07 -6.26
CA ASP A 19 2.02 22.21 -5.21
C ASP A 19 3.11 21.27 -4.67
N SER A 20 3.08 21.02 -3.36
CA SER A 20 4.01 20.13 -2.68
C SER A 20 3.35 18.78 -2.45
N VAL A 21 3.94 17.71 -2.98
CA VAL A 21 3.48 16.33 -2.74
C VAL A 21 4.33 15.72 -1.65
N ILE A 22 3.71 15.22 -0.61
CA ILE A 22 4.35 14.58 0.55
C ILE A 22 3.89 13.13 0.62
N PRO A 23 4.79 12.16 0.39
CA PRO A 23 4.46 10.75 0.57
C PRO A 23 4.26 10.45 2.05
N TYR A 24 3.21 9.69 2.37
CA TYR A 24 2.92 9.26 3.72
C TYR A 24 2.62 7.76 3.78
N ASP A 25 3.47 7.05 4.51
CA ASP A 25 3.33 5.61 4.68
C ASP A 25 2.21 5.28 5.66
N VAL A 26 1.29 4.41 5.24
CA VAL A 26 0.15 3.94 6.03
C VAL A 26 0.15 2.43 6.13
N THR A 27 -0.35 1.90 7.24
CA THR A 27 -0.60 0.46 7.38
C THR A 27 -2.00 0.12 6.89
N LEU A 28 -2.24 -1.16 6.61
CA LEU A 28 -3.55 -1.61 6.16
C LEU A 28 -4.62 -1.44 7.24
N GLU A 29 -4.24 -1.59 8.50
CA GLU A 29 -5.09 -1.35 9.66
C GLU A 29 -5.49 0.13 9.76
N ASP A 30 -4.56 1.06 9.46
CA ASP A 30 -4.84 2.50 9.43
C ASP A 30 -5.87 2.85 8.36
N LEU A 31 -5.78 2.20 7.17
CA LEU A 31 -6.73 2.38 6.08
C LEU A 31 -8.10 1.77 6.39
N TYR A 32 -8.13 0.64 7.11
CA TYR A 32 -9.38 -0.02 7.50
C TYR A 32 -10.11 0.74 8.59
N ASN A 33 -9.41 1.12 9.66
CA ASN A 33 -9.99 1.74 10.85
C ASN A 33 -10.15 3.26 10.71
N GLY A 34 -9.38 3.87 9.80
CA GLY A 34 -9.21 5.32 9.72
C GLY A 34 -8.21 5.82 10.77
N LYS A 35 -7.48 6.88 10.44
CA LYS A 35 -6.44 7.45 11.30
C LYS A 35 -6.37 8.95 11.17
N THR A 36 -6.15 9.63 12.29
CA THR A 36 -5.81 11.06 12.31
C THR A 36 -4.34 11.22 12.65
N ALA A 37 -3.60 11.92 11.81
CA ALA A 37 -2.20 12.23 12.02
C ALA A 37 -1.98 13.76 12.06
N HIS A 38 -1.03 14.21 12.88
CA HIS A 38 -0.68 15.62 13.01
C HIS A 38 0.71 15.88 12.46
N PHE A 39 0.80 16.82 11.54
CA PHE A 39 2.06 17.23 10.91
C PHE A 39 2.43 18.64 11.29
N SER A 40 3.72 18.89 11.48
CA SER A 40 4.29 20.22 11.62
C SER A 40 5.17 20.47 10.41
N LEU A 41 4.74 21.39 9.56
CA LEU A 41 5.42 21.72 8.31
C LEU A 41 5.93 23.17 8.36
N GLU A 42 7.04 23.43 7.69
CA GLU A 42 7.52 24.77 7.46
C GLU A 42 7.09 25.23 6.07
N LYS A 43 6.36 26.33 5.99
CA LYS A 43 5.90 26.93 4.74
C LYS A 43 6.33 28.37 4.62
N ASN A 44 6.53 28.82 3.39
CA ASN A 44 6.81 30.21 3.10
C ASN A 44 5.49 30.97 3.04
N VAL A 45 5.37 32.01 3.89
CA VAL A 45 4.18 32.85 3.95
C VAL A 45 4.58 34.25 3.51
N VAL A 46 3.68 34.96 2.81
CA VAL A 46 3.91 36.36 2.40
C VAL A 46 4.23 37.19 3.63
N CYS A 47 5.31 37.97 3.55
CA CYS A 47 5.79 38.79 4.66
C CYS A 47 4.74 39.83 5.09
N SER A 48 4.26 39.73 6.32
CA SER A 48 3.25 40.62 6.89
C SER A 48 3.71 42.08 7.03
N HIS A 49 5.04 42.35 7.00
CA HIS A 49 5.56 43.70 7.13
C HIS A 49 5.62 44.46 5.78
N CYS A 50 5.92 43.78 4.69
CA CYS A 50 6.02 44.38 3.37
C CYS A 50 4.93 43.93 2.40
N HIS A 51 4.03 43.04 2.82
CA HIS A 51 2.93 42.49 2.01
C HIS A 51 3.40 42.00 0.62
N GLY A 52 4.57 41.33 0.59
CA GLY A 52 5.11 40.76 -0.65
C GLY A 52 5.97 41.73 -1.50
N THR A 53 6.04 43.01 -1.19
CA THR A 53 6.84 43.96 -1.97
C THR A 53 8.35 43.74 -1.82
N GLY A 54 8.80 43.29 -0.64
CA GLY A 54 10.23 43.12 -0.32
C GLY A 54 10.95 44.39 0.11
N GLY A 55 10.31 45.56 0.02
CA GLY A 55 10.86 46.86 0.42
C GLY A 55 10.22 47.40 1.69
N LYS A 56 10.76 48.51 2.18
CA LYS A 56 10.13 49.36 3.20
C LYS A 56 8.96 50.12 2.60
N PRO A 57 7.96 50.54 3.39
CA PRO A 57 6.90 51.42 2.93
C PRO A 57 7.49 52.69 2.29
N GLY A 58 7.04 53.03 1.07
CA GLY A 58 7.51 54.20 0.32
C GLY A 58 8.87 54.03 -0.40
N ALA A 59 9.51 52.90 -0.32
CA ALA A 59 10.78 52.65 -1.01
C ALA A 59 10.56 52.46 -2.52
N VAL A 60 11.43 53.07 -3.33
CA VAL A 60 11.40 52.98 -4.80
C VAL A 60 12.35 51.89 -5.27
N GLN A 61 11.86 51.03 -6.13
CA GLN A 61 12.67 49.98 -6.79
C GLN A 61 13.58 50.64 -7.85
N LYS A 62 14.83 50.17 -7.93
CA LYS A 62 15.77 50.52 -8.98
C LYS A 62 15.99 49.37 -9.92
N ASP A 63 16.36 49.67 -11.14
CA ASP A 63 16.72 48.67 -12.13
C ASP A 63 17.93 47.87 -11.64
N CYS A 64 17.89 46.58 -11.84
CA CYS A 64 18.97 45.66 -11.46
C CYS A 64 20.20 45.96 -12.31
N VAL A 65 21.30 46.31 -11.67
CA VAL A 65 22.56 46.68 -12.35
C VAL A 65 23.10 45.50 -13.18
N THR A 66 22.99 44.30 -12.67
CA THR A 66 23.54 43.10 -13.31
C THR A 66 22.86 42.74 -14.62
N CYS A 67 21.54 42.94 -14.75
CA CYS A 67 20.80 42.62 -15.98
C CYS A 67 20.27 43.88 -16.72
N GLY A 68 20.56 45.07 -16.24
CA GLY A 68 20.09 46.33 -16.83
C GLY A 68 18.56 46.37 -16.92
N GLY A 69 17.85 45.91 -15.90
CA GLY A 69 16.38 45.88 -15.87
C GLY A 69 15.73 44.71 -16.62
N LYS A 70 16.46 43.93 -17.40
CA LYS A 70 15.93 42.84 -18.26
C LYS A 70 15.47 41.62 -17.52
N GLY A 71 15.93 41.37 -16.29
CA GLY A 71 15.62 40.16 -15.49
C GLY A 71 16.27 38.88 -15.96
N ARG A 72 16.99 38.90 -17.08
CA ARG A 72 17.63 37.73 -17.68
C ARG A 72 19.05 38.10 -18.10
N LEU A 73 19.94 37.10 -18.05
CA LEU A 73 21.34 37.20 -18.49
C LEU A 73 21.58 36.19 -19.59
N LEU A 74 22.37 36.62 -20.59
CA LEU A 74 22.85 35.70 -21.62
C LEU A 74 24.02 34.93 -21.06
N GLN A 75 23.85 33.61 -20.83
CA GLN A 75 24.93 32.71 -20.47
C GLN A 75 25.44 31.97 -21.70
N GLN A 76 26.73 32.07 -21.94
CA GLN A 76 27.41 31.25 -22.95
C GLN A 76 27.92 30.01 -22.29
N ARG A 77 27.50 28.83 -22.76
CA ARG A 77 28.04 27.56 -22.36
C ARG A 77 28.82 26.95 -23.52
N HIS A 78 30.06 26.66 -23.27
CA HIS A 78 30.87 25.87 -24.20
C HIS A 78 30.37 24.40 -24.16
N ALA A 79 29.59 24.00 -25.15
CA ALA A 79 29.29 22.59 -25.40
C ALA A 79 30.47 22.04 -26.19
N GLY A 80 31.21 21.10 -25.68
CA GLY A 80 32.41 20.48 -26.31
C GLY A 80 32.40 20.54 -27.85
N ASN A 81 33.52 20.41 -28.53
CA ASN A 81 33.70 20.59 -29.98
C ASN A 81 33.62 22.03 -30.52
N GLY A 82 33.95 23.03 -29.72
CA GLY A 82 34.02 24.41 -30.19
C GLY A 82 32.64 25.12 -30.40
N LEU A 83 31.55 24.41 -30.13
CA LEU A 83 30.20 24.99 -30.19
C LEU A 83 29.88 25.81 -28.94
N ILE A 84 29.53 27.11 -29.14
CA ILE A 84 29.08 27.97 -28.06
C ILE A 84 27.55 28.03 -28.11
N SER A 85 26.92 27.46 -27.09
CA SER A 85 25.47 27.60 -26.89
C SER A 85 25.17 28.82 -26.04
N GLN A 86 24.30 29.69 -26.53
CA GLN A 86 23.82 30.87 -25.82
C GLN A 86 22.45 30.57 -25.22
N THR A 87 22.37 30.53 -23.90
CA THR A 87 21.12 30.27 -23.18
C THR A 87 20.73 31.50 -22.34
N MET A 88 19.46 31.85 -22.37
CA MET A 88 18.93 32.94 -21.52
C MET A 88 18.66 32.36 -20.12
N ALA A 89 19.49 32.73 -19.16
CA ALA A 89 19.33 32.38 -17.74
C ALA A 89 18.62 33.50 -16.97
N THR A 90 17.88 33.14 -15.96
CA THR A 90 17.27 34.09 -15.02
C THR A 90 18.37 34.80 -14.23
N CYS A 91 18.32 36.11 -14.15
CA CYS A 91 19.28 36.90 -13.36
C CYS A 91 19.18 36.52 -11.88
N SER A 92 20.28 36.02 -11.31
CA SER A 92 20.35 35.57 -9.89
C SER A 92 20.16 36.74 -8.91
N ASP A 93 20.62 37.92 -9.28
CA ASP A 93 20.60 39.11 -8.43
C ASP A 93 19.19 39.66 -8.17
N CYS A 94 18.32 39.66 -9.18
CA CYS A 94 16.95 40.15 -9.09
C CYS A 94 15.91 39.00 -9.18
N ASN A 95 16.33 37.74 -9.25
CA ASN A 95 15.46 36.58 -9.43
C ASN A 95 14.43 36.77 -10.57
N GLY A 96 14.85 37.35 -11.66
CA GLY A 96 14.02 37.55 -12.84
C GLY A 96 13.11 38.77 -12.79
N LYS A 97 13.08 39.53 -11.69
CA LYS A 97 12.21 40.70 -11.54
C LYS A 97 12.68 41.93 -12.33
N GLY A 98 13.96 41.98 -12.67
CA GLY A 98 14.57 43.15 -13.35
C GLY A 98 14.82 44.34 -12.44
N LYS A 99 14.16 44.41 -11.29
CA LYS A 99 14.24 45.51 -10.32
C LYS A 99 14.65 45.01 -8.94
N LYS A 100 15.36 45.82 -8.17
CA LYS A 100 15.86 45.50 -6.83
C LYS A 100 15.77 46.71 -5.91
N TYR A 101 15.49 46.50 -4.65
CA TYR A 101 15.63 47.54 -3.63
C TYR A 101 17.09 47.67 -3.21
N ARG A 102 17.54 48.88 -2.86
CA ARG A 102 18.84 49.07 -2.21
C ARG A 102 18.80 48.34 -0.84
N GLU A 103 19.93 47.92 -0.35
CA GLU A 103 20.02 47.19 0.96
C GLU A 103 19.38 47.97 2.10
N LYS A 104 19.56 49.33 2.11
CA LYS A 104 18.95 50.20 3.11
C LYS A 104 17.42 50.25 3.03
N ASP A 105 16.85 50.01 1.86
CA ASP A 105 15.42 50.13 1.56
C ASP A 105 14.71 48.80 1.56
N GLN A 106 15.44 47.70 1.80
CA GLN A 106 14.87 46.39 1.93
C GLN A 106 14.06 46.21 3.22
N CYS A 107 13.03 45.37 3.17
CA CYS A 107 12.25 45.01 4.33
C CYS A 107 13.13 44.29 5.37
N LYS A 108 13.16 44.80 6.60
CA LYS A 108 13.99 44.24 7.66
C LYS A 108 13.61 42.79 8.02
N LYS A 109 12.31 42.42 7.90
CA LYS A 109 11.79 41.09 8.31
C LYS A 109 12.14 40.02 7.28
N CYS A 110 11.88 40.26 5.99
CA CYS A 110 12.14 39.26 4.93
C CYS A 110 13.46 39.50 4.17
N ARG A 111 14.17 40.60 4.43
CA ARG A 111 15.44 40.96 3.76
C ARG A 111 15.32 40.91 2.21
N GLY A 112 14.22 41.49 1.68
CA GLY A 112 13.95 41.50 0.25
C GLY A 112 13.40 40.22 -0.36
N ARG A 113 13.29 39.14 0.40
CA ARG A 113 12.78 37.84 -0.11
C ARG A 113 11.27 37.85 -0.38
N CYS A 114 10.51 38.79 0.16
CA CYS A 114 9.06 38.92 0.05
C CYS A 114 8.28 37.89 0.90
N VAL A 115 8.88 36.77 1.27
CA VAL A 115 8.30 35.69 2.05
C VAL A 115 9.12 35.40 3.31
N VAL A 116 8.47 34.83 4.32
CA VAL A 116 9.07 34.42 5.61
C VAL A 116 8.63 32.99 5.93
N GLY A 117 9.54 32.18 6.43
CA GLY A 117 9.20 30.84 6.90
C GLY A 117 8.29 30.90 8.12
N ALA A 118 7.21 30.17 8.11
CA ALA A 118 6.28 29.99 9.21
C ALA A 118 6.00 28.50 9.43
N LYS A 119 5.86 28.10 10.70
CA LYS A 119 5.46 26.73 11.04
C LYS A 119 3.93 26.62 11.02
N ALA A 120 3.42 25.68 10.25
CA ALA A 120 2.01 25.33 10.21
C ALA A 120 1.80 23.94 10.79
N LYS A 121 0.72 23.77 11.56
CA LYS A 121 0.28 22.46 12.03
C LYS A 121 -0.91 22.03 11.18
N LEU A 122 -0.80 20.89 10.52
CA LEU A 122 -1.85 20.29 9.71
C LEU A 122 -2.35 19.01 10.37
N ARG A 123 -3.66 18.81 10.31
CA ARG A 123 -4.31 17.59 10.74
C ARG A 123 -4.72 16.81 9.50
N LEU A 124 -4.09 15.65 9.29
CA LEU A 124 -4.42 14.72 8.22
C LEU A 124 -5.40 13.67 8.76
N ASP A 125 -6.64 13.72 8.28
CA ASP A 125 -7.64 12.72 8.59
C ASP A 125 -7.72 11.72 7.43
N ILE A 126 -7.32 10.47 7.69
CA ILE A 126 -7.42 9.35 6.75
C ILE A 126 -8.77 8.69 7.00
N PRO A 127 -9.67 8.71 6.02
CA PRO A 127 -10.99 8.10 6.17
C PRO A 127 -10.91 6.58 6.17
N ARG A 128 -11.91 5.92 6.75
CA ARG A 128 -12.08 4.47 6.66
C ARG A 128 -12.32 4.05 5.22
N GLY A 129 -11.73 2.92 4.82
CA GLY A 129 -11.82 2.45 3.45
C GLY A 129 -10.91 3.22 2.49
N GLY A 130 -9.86 3.85 3.00
CA GLY A 130 -8.80 4.43 2.18
C GLY A 130 -8.11 3.38 1.31
N TYR A 131 -7.47 3.83 0.23
CA TYR A 131 -6.77 2.97 -0.71
C TYR A 131 -5.36 3.50 -0.98
N ASP A 132 -4.53 2.63 -1.54
CA ASP A 132 -3.16 2.97 -1.93
C ASP A 132 -3.14 4.06 -3.01
N GLU A 133 -2.13 4.95 -2.96
CA GLU A 133 -1.99 6.12 -3.83
C GLU A 133 -3.14 7.14 -3.70
N GLN A 134 -3.93 7.07 -2.65
CA GLN A 134 -4.96 8.08 -2.38
C GLN A 134 -4.32 9.42 -2.07
N ARG A 135 -4.83 10.48 -2.71
CA ARG A 135 -4.36 11.86 -2.52
C ARG A 135 -5.34 12.65 -1.67
N ILE A 136 -4.82 13.23 -0.59
CA ILE A 136 -5.56 14.14 0.29
C ILE A 136 -4.98 15.53 0.09
N VAL A 137 -5.80 16.46 -0.43
CA VAL A 137 -5.37 17.79 -0.84
C VAL A 137 -5.77 18.81 0.21
N PHE A 138 -4.79 19.58 0.68
CA PHE A 138 -4.98 20.76 1.53
C PHE A 138 -4.80 22.00 0.69
N GLU A 139 -5.92 22.56 0.23
CA GLU A 139 -5.91 23.72 -0.63
C GLU A 139 -5.44 24.98 0.11
N GLY A 140 -4.48 25.70 -0.48
CA GLY A 140 -3.98 26.98 0.05
C GLY A 140 -3.08 26.88 1.28
N GLU A 141 -2.78 25.68 1.76
CA GLU A 141 -1.92 25.46 2.93
C GLU A 141 -0.43 25.34 2.59
N GLY A 142 -0.08 25.38 1.31
CA GLY A 142 1.31 25.34 0.84
C GLY A 142 2.00 26.70 0.83
N ASP A 143 3.09 26.75 0.10
CA ASP A 143 3.91 27.94 -0.04
C ASP A 143 3.15 29.10 -0.70
N GLN A 144 3.32 30.28 -0.14
CA GLN A 144 2.76 31.53 -0.67
C GLN A 144 3.85 32.29 -1.41
N LEU A 145 3.50 32.76 -2.60
CA LEU A 145 4.30 33.72 -3.36
C LEU A 145 3.51 35.01 -3.51
N PRO A 146 4.20 36.19 -3.58
CA PRO A 146 3.53 37.45 -3.84
C PRO A 146 2.76 37.40 -5.17
N ASP A 147 1.58 37.98 -5.21
CA ASP A 147 0.72 38.13 -6.39
C ASP A 147 0.27 36.83 -7.06
N THR A 148 0.30 35.70 -6.29
CA THR A 148 -0.14 34.39 -6.78
C THR A 148 -1.03 33.72 -5.76
N LYS A 149 -1.86 32.79 -6.22
CA LYS A 149 -2.62 31.94 -5.30
C LYS A 149 -1.65 31.01 -4.52
N PRO A 150 -1.92 30.77 -3.23
CA PRO A 150 -1.13 29.84 -2.44
C PRO A 150 -1.09 28.46 -3.10
N ALA A 151 0.02 27.76 -2.92
CA ALA A 151 0.14 26.35 -3.32
C ALA A 151 -0.72 25.46 -2.45
N SER A 152 -1.01 24.26 -2.93
CA SER A 152 -1.63 23.21 -2.15
C SER A 152 -0.59 22.22 -1.63
N ILE A 153 -0.88 21.60 -0.49
CA ILE A 153 -0.12 20.47 0.01
C ILE A 153 -0.96 19.20 -0.27
N ILE A 154 -0.32 18.24 -0.90
CA ILE A 154 -0.95 16.98 -1.28
C ILE A 154 -0.26 15.86 -0.51
N PHE A 155 -0.99 15.17 0.36
CA PHE A 155 -0.51 13.94 0.96
C PHE A 155 -0.89 12.77 0.06
N GLU A 156 0.11 11.98 -0.35
CA GLU A 156 -0.07 10.77 -1.12
C GLU A 156 0.16 9.56 -0.19
N LEU A 157 -0.90 8.77 0.01
CA LEU A 157 -0.85 7.63 0.92
C LEU A 157 -0.14 6.47 0.22
N HIS A 158 0.86 5.89 0.86
CA HIS A 158 1.54 4.68 0.39
C HIS A 158 1.26 3.54 1.36
N GLN A 159 0.56 2.52 0.88
CA GLN A 159 0.24 1.35 1.68
C GLN A 159 1.49 0.48 1.86
N LYS A 160 1.87 0.21 3.12
CA LYS A 160 2.90 -0.78 3.43
C LYS A 160 2.38 -2.20 3.16
N PRO A 161 3.25 -3.10 2.64
CA PRO A 161 2.87 -4.49 2.50
C PRO A 161 2.51 -5.09 3.86
N HIS A 162 1.36 -5.79 3.93
CA HIS A 162 0.89 -6.43 5.13
C HIS A 162 1.29 -7.92 5.14
N SER A 163 1.62 -8.47 6.32
CA SER A 163 2.12 -9.84 6.46
C SER A 163 1.09 -10.92 6.13
N THR A 164 -0.17 -10.68 6.41
CA THR A 164 -1.24 -11.68 6.31
C THR A 164 -2.20 -11.40 5.18
N PHE A 165 -2.54 -10.12 4.94
CA PHE A 165 -3.58 -9.71 4.00
C PHE A 165 -3.01 -9.05 2.75
N GLN A 166 -3.63 -9.36 1.62
CA GLN A 166 -3.46 -8.67 0.34
C GLN A 166 -4.80 -8.04 -0.04
N VAL A 167 -4.78 -6.79 -0.47
CA VAL A 167 -5.99 -6.07 -0.90
C VAL A 167 -6.11 -6.14 -2.41
N ARG A 168 -7.31 -6.43 -2.91
CA ARG A 168 -7.67 -6.29 -4.32
C ARG A 168 -9.02 -5.59 -4.40
N ASN A 169 -9.02 -4.34 -4.75
CA ASN A 169 -10.19 -3.46 -4.68
C ASN A 169 -10.74 -3.38 -3.23
N LEU A 170 -11.93 -3.93 -3.00
CA LEU A 170 -12.56 -4.00 -1.67
C LEU A 170 -12.34 -5.34 -0.99
N ASP A 171 -11.83 -6.33 -1.71
CA ASP A 171 -11.68 -7.68 -1.18
C ASP A 171 -10.32 -7.88 -0.52
N LEU A 172 -10.34 -8.64 0.57
CA LEU A 172 -9.15 -9.07 1.28
C LEU A 172 -8.81 -10.51 0.94
N PHE A 173 -7.54 -10.79 0.70
CA PHE A 173 -7.02 -12.13 0.47
C PHE A 173 -6.05 -12.48 1.58
N ALA A 174 -6.23 -13.66 2.18
CA ALA A 174 -5.35 -14.18 3.21
C ALA A 174 -4.95 -15.62 2.90
N ASN A 175 -3.66 -15.94 3.08
CA ASN A 175 -3.16 -17.30 3.01
C ASN A 175 -3.11 -17.89 4.42
N VAL A 176 -3.83 -18.99 4.65
CA VAL A 176 -3.87 -19.66 5.94
C VAL A 176 -3.34 -21.08 5.79
N THR A 177 -2.37 -21.43 6.62
CA THR A 177 -1.81 -22.78 6.64
C THR A 177 -2.51 -23.61 7.71
N ILE A 178 -2.97 -24.79 7.31
CA ILE A 178 -3.58 -25.80 8.18
C ILE A 178 -2.80 -27.11 8.05
N THR A 179 -2.88 -27.94 9.06
CA THR A 179 -2.27 -29.27 9.00
C THR A 179 -3.09 -30.22 8.14
N LEU A 180 -2.46 -31.27 7.62
CA LEU A 180 -3.14 -32.31 6.85
C LEU A 180 -4.26 -32.98 7.66
N SER A 181 -4.06 -33.17 8.95
CA SER A 181 -5.09 -33.72 9.85
C SER A 181 -6.32 -32.82 9.94
N GLU A 182 -6.14 -31.51 10.11
CA GLU A 182 -7.23 -30.54 10.12
C GLU A 182 -7.98 -30.52 8.78
N ALA A 183 -7.24 -30.58 7.67
CA ALA A 183 -7.84 -30.61 6.34
C ALA A 183 -8.74 -31.82 6.09
N LEU A 184 -8.42 -32.99 6.69
CA LEU A 184 -9.15 -34.24 6.50
C LEU A 184 -10.28 -34.42 7.53
N THR A 185 -10.05 -34.06 8.79
CA THR A 185 -10.98 -34.34 9.90
C THR A 185 -11.91 -33.18 10.24
N GLY A 186 -11.61 -32.00 9.74
CA GLY A 186 -12.26 -30.76 10.14
C GLY A 186 -11.64 -30.17 11.41
N PHE A 187 -11.94 -28.89 11.64
CA PHE A 187 -11.44 -28.13 12.79
C PHE A 187 -12.43 -27.04 13.19
N SER A 188 -12.22 -26.50 14.39
CA SER A 188 -12.95 -25.32 14.89
C SER A 188 -11.97 -24.49 15.71
N ARG A 189 -11.44 -23.43 15.12
CA ARG A 189 -10.48 -22.57 15.78
C ARG A 189 -10.40 -21.18 15.14
N THR A 190 -9.77 -20.25 15.84
CA THR A 190 -9.37 -18.96 15.27
C THR A 190 -8.24 -19.18 14.28
N ILE A 191 -8.42 -18.67 13.06
CA ILE A 191 -7.46 -18.83 11.97
C ILE A 191 -6.59 -17.59 11.75
N LEU A 192 -7.15 -16.41 11.96
CA LEU A 192 -6.44 -15.14 11.79
C LEU A 192 -7.09 -14.04 12.65
N THR A 193 -6.34 -12.97 12.86
CA THR A 193 -6.84 -11.74 13.46
C THR A 193 -7.10 -10.74 12.35
N HIS A 194 -8.31 -10.18 12.32
CA HIS A 194 -8.74 -9.20 11.35
C HIS A 194 -8.10 -7.82 11.60
N LEU A 195 -8.17 -6.90 10.63
CA LEU A 195 -7.59 -5.56 10.68
C LEU A 195 -8.16 -4.67 11.79
N ASP A 196 -9.35 -4.98 12.30
CA ASP A 196 -9.97 -4.32 13.46
C ASP A 196 -9.65 -4.98 14.82
N GLY A 197 -8.80 -6.00 14.81
CA GLY A 197 -8.42 -6.76 16.01
C GLY A 197 -9.36 -7.90 16.38
N ARG A 198 -10.49 -8.09 15.67
CA ARG A 198 -11.37 -9.25 15.89
C ARG A 198 -10.68 -10.55 15.45
N HIS A 199 -10.97 -11.62 16.17
CA HIS A 199 -10.51 -12.95 15.81
C HIS A 199 -11.52 -13.62 14.88
N ILE A 200 -11.09 -14.00 13.69
CA ILE A 200 -11.90 -14.75 12.73
C ILE A 200 -11.84 -16.22 13.10
N HIS A 201 -12.97 -16.74 13.57
CA HIS A 201 -13.13 -18.14 13.93
C HIS A 201 -13.82 -18.89 12.80
N VAL A 202 -13.21 -19.98 12.32
CA VAL A 202 -13.77 -20.82 11.27
C VAL A 202 -13.99 -22.22 11.82
N THR A 203 -15.17 -22.74 11.51
CA THR A 203 -15.54 -24.11 11.84
C THR A 203 -15.74 -24.91 10.56
N GLN A 204 -14.86 -25.85 10.30
CA GLN A 204 -14.99 -26.81 9.21
C GLN A 204 -15.61 -28.10 9.72
N LYS A 205 -16.74 -28.49 9.14
CA LYS A 205 -17.48 -29.68 9.55
C LYS A 205 -16.72 -30.95 9.18
N ARG A 206 -16.86 -31.98 10.03
CA ARG A 206 -16.35 -33.34 9.72
C ARG A 206 -16.99 -33.85 8.44
N GLY A 207 -16.20 -34.52 7.61
CA GLY A 207 -16.64 -35.09 6.34
C GLY A 207 -16.54 -34.16 5.13
N GLN A 208 -16.09 -32.92 5.32
CA GLN A 208 -15.74 -32.01 4.24
C GLN A 208 -14.23 -31.84 4.22
N VAL A 209 -13.59 -32.37 3.20
CA VAL A 209 -12.13 -32.28 3.04
C VAL A 209 -11.76 -30.98 2.35
N ILE A 210 -10.84 -30.24 2.95
CA ILE A 210 -10.24 -29.05 2.33
C ILE A 210 -9.13 -29.51 1.39
N ARG A 211 -9.15 -28.99 0.16
CA ARG A 211 -8.13 -29.30 -0.84
C ARG A 211 -7.03 -28.24 -0.86
N PRO A 212 -5.79 -28.58 -1.21
CA PRO A 212 -4.73 -27.61 -1.38
C PRO A 212 -5.13 -26.53 -2.39
N GLY A 213 -4.94 -25.25 -2.03
CA GLY A 213 -5.31 -24.12 -2.88
C GLY A 213 -6.81 -23.81 -2.96
N GLN A 214 -7.66 -24.54 -2.22
CA GLN A 214 -9.09 -24.21 -2.10
C GLN A 214 -9.23 -22.81 -1.52
N VAL A 215 -10.21 -22.05 -2.02
CA VAL A 215 -10.52 -20.70 -1.55
C VAL A 215 -11.93 -20.71 -0.97
N ASP A 216 -12.03 -20.28 0.29
CA ASP A 216 -13.29 -20.06 0.97
C ASP A 216 -13.54 -18.56 1.14
N VAL A 217 -14.82 -18.15 1.11
CA VAL A 217 -15.21 -16.74 1.14
C VAL A 217 -16.02 -16.45 2.39
N ILE A 218 -15.55 -15.48 3.17
CA ILE A 218 -16.28 -14.91 4.30
C ILE A 218 -16.85 -13.58 3.86
N ARG A 219 -18.16 -13.52 3.71
CA ARG A 219 -18.85 -12.34 3.18
C ARG A 219 -18.85 -11.18 4.18
N GLY A 220 -18.62 -9.95 3.65
CA GLY A 220 -18.68 -8.74 4.43
C GLY A 220 -17.48 -8.50 5.36
N GLU A 221 -16.40 -9.30 5.25
CA GLU A 221 -15.16 -9.14 6.02
C GLU A 221 -14.01 -8.61 5.16
N GLY A 222 -14.31 -7.94 4.04
CA GLY A 222 -13.37 -7.18 3.22
C GLY A 222 -13.24 -5.73 3.67
N MET A 223 -12.57 -4.91 2.84
CA MET A 223 -12.43 -3.46 3.05
C MET A 223 -13.77 -2.75 2.91
N MET A 224 -13.94 -1.64 3.62
CA MET A 224 -15.10 -0.75 3.44
C MET A 224 -14.94 0.10 2.18
N ASP A 225 -16.07 0.38 1.51
CA ASP A 225 -16.10 1.38 0.44
C ASP A 225 -16.16 2.78 1.07
N GLN A 226 -15.22 3.64 0.71
CA GLN A 226 -15.17 5.01 1.20
C GLN A 226 -16.38 5.85 0.80
N ARG A 227 -17.01 5.53 -0.35
CA ARG A 227 -18.18 6.27 -0.86
C ARG A 227 -19.50 5.75 -0.30
N TYR A 228 -19.55 4.44 -0.07
CA TYR A 228 -20.74 3.75 0.40
C TYR A 228 -20.39 2.92 1.63
N TYR A 229 -20.51 3.52 2.81
CA TYR A 229 -20.12 2.91 4.09
C TYR A 229 -20.83 1.60 4.41
N ASP A 230 -22.00 1.36 3.79
CA ASP A 230 -22.75 0.11 3.92
C ASP A 230 -22.19 -1.02 3.06
N ARG A 231 -21.33 -0.69 2.09
CA ARG A 231 -20.75 -1.67 1.19
C ARG A 231 -19.38 -2.10 1.69
N LYS A 232 -19.26 -3.40 1.95
CA LYS A 232 -18.01 -4.05 2.29
C LYS A 232 -17.67 -5.09 1.25
N GLY A 233 -16.39 -5.30 1.01
CA GLY A 233 -15.88 -6.44 0.24
C GLY A 233 -15.96 -7.72 1.04
N ASP A 234 -15.42 -8.78 0.48
CA ASP A 234 -15.37 -10.11 1.06
C ASP A 234 -13.93 -10.49 1.45
N LEU A 235 -13.79 -11.41 2.39
CA LEU A 235 -12.51 -11.99 2.76
C LEU A 235 -12.37 -13.36 2.11
N PHE A 236 -11.37 -13.50 1.26
CA PHE A 236 -10.99 -14.74 0.59
C PHE A 236 -9.85 -15.39 1.35
N ILE A 237 -10.07 -16.63 1.80
CA ILE A 237 -9.08 -17.42 2.52
C ILE A 237 -8.62 -18.52 1.60
N GLN A 238 -7.34 -18.48 1.22
CA GLN A 238 -6.69 -19.53 0.47
C GLN A 238 -6.03 -20.50 1.44
N TRP A 239 -6.44 -21.77 1.38
CA TRP A 239 -5.93 -22.81 2.25
C TRP A 239 -4.63 -23.40 1.72
N ASN A 240 -3.59 -23.33 2.53
CA ASN A 240 -2.35 -24.04 2.33
C ASN A 240 -2.31 -25.21 3.31
N ILE A 241 -1.99 -26.40 2.81
CA ILE A 241 -1.92 -27.60 3.65
C ILE A 241 -0.45 -27.90 3.91
N ASP A 242 -0.11 -27.93 5.19
CA ASP A 242 1.21 -28.36 5.64
C ASP A 242 1.25 -29.88 5.73
N PHE A 243 2.09 -30.47 4.89
CA PHE A 243 2.31 -31.91 4.87
C PHE A 243 3.42 -32.27 5.86
N PRO A 244 3.29 -33.39 6.56
CA PRO A 244 4.34 -33.87 7.45
C PRO A 244 5.64 -34.15 6.67
N THR A 245 6.77 -33.96 7.34
CA THR A 245 8.11 -34.19 6.77
C THR A 245 8.37 -35.66 6.48
N ASP A 246 9.33 -35.97 5.61
CA ASP A 246 9.74 -37.35 5.29
C ASP A 246 10.29 -38.08 6.53
N GLU A 247 10.92 -37.35 7.46
CA GLU A 247 11.37 -37.91 8.74
C GLU A 247 10.21 -38.41 9.58
N TRP A 248 9.14 -37.62 9.67
CA TRP A 248 7.91 -38.09 10.33
C TRP A 248 7.32 -39.29 9.62
N ALA A 249 7.23 -39.25 8.29
CA ALA A 249 6.68 -40.35 7.50
C ALA A 249 7.45 -41.66 7.68
N SER A 250 8.76 -41.60 7.86
CA SER A 250 9.60 -42.77 8.14
C SER A 250 9.48 -43.28 9.58
N SER A 251 9.17 -42.42 10.55
CA SER A 251 8.98 -42.74 11.95
C SER A 251 7.60 -43.33 12.28
N VAL A 252 6.62 -43.21 11.35
CA VAL A 252 5.24 -43.67 11.57
C VAL A 252 5.17 -45.19 11.66
N ASP A 253 4.56 -45.68 12.75
CA ASP A 253 4.35 -47.11 13.00
C ASP A 253 3.54 -47.77 11.87
N ALA A 254 3.84 -49.02 11.58
CA ALA A 254 3.19 -49.84 10.55
C ALA A 254 1.66 -49.87 10.69
N LYS A 255 1.14 -49.80 11.93
CA LYS A 255 -0.30 -49.73 12.22
C LYS A 255 -0.96 -48.51 11.71
N VAL A 256 -0.32 -47.33 11.87
CA VAL A 256 -0.82 -46.02 11.38
C VAL A 256 -0.75 -45.97 9.86
N ARG A 257 0.29 -46.52 9.25
CA ARG A 257 0.41 -46.63 7.77
C ARG A 257 -0.74 -47.45 7.20
N ALA A 258 -1.07 -48.62 7.81
CA ALA A 258 -2.18 -49.44 7.36
C ALA A 258 -3.53 -48.70 7.45
N CYS A 259 -3.76 -47.96 8.53
CA CYS A 259 -4.98 -47.13 8.66
C CYS A 259 -5.08 -46.06 7.60
N LEU A 260 -3.99 -45.33 7.29
CA LEU A 260 -3.96 -44.30 6.25
C LEU A 260 -4.23 -44.89 4.86
N CYS A 261 -3.67 -46.07 4.53
CA CYS A 261 -3.92 -46.75 3.26
C CYS A 261 -5.39 -47.15 3.09
N VAL A 262 -6.05 -47.64 4.14
CA VAL A 262 -7.46 -48.02 4.09
C VAL A 262 -8.36 -46.82 3.90
N CYS A 263 -8.06 -45.69 4.54
CA CYS A 263 -8.85 -44.46 4.40
C CYS A 263 -8.70 -43.81 3.03
N ALA A 264 -7.58 -44.00 2.34
CA ALA A 264 -7.31 -43.38 1.04
C ALA A 264 -7.91 -44.17 -0.16
N ASN A 265 -8.45 -45.34 0.05
CA ASN A 265 -8.99 -46.15 -1.03
C ASN A 265 -10.50 -45.94 -1.23
N PRO A 266 -10.94 -45.27 -2.31
CA PRO A 266 -12.36 -44.96 -2.58
C PRO A 266 -13.20 -46.18 -2.94
N THR A 267 -12.60 -47.34 -3.19
CA THR A 267 -13.29 -48.57 -3.62
C THR A 267 -13.71 -49.46 -2.45
N LEU A 268 -13.32 -49.11 -1.22
CA LEU A 268 -13.71 -49.88 -0.04
C LEU A 268 -15.15 -49.56 0.41
N PRO A 269 -15.95 -50.55 0.73
CA PRO A 269 -17.36 -50.39 1.10
C PRO A 269 -17.48 -49.52 2.38
N ARG A 270 -18.44 -48.59 2.37
CA ARG A 270 -18.69 -47.57 3.41
C ARG A 270 -18.90 -48.10 4.83
N HIS A 271 -19.08 -49.39 5.02
CA HIS A 271 -19.22 -50.02 6.33
C HIS A 271 -17.96 -50.00 7.20
N LEU A 272 -16.80 -49.70 6.62
CA LEU A 272 -15.52 -49.61 7.34
C LEU A 272 -15.17 -48.22 7.85
N SER A 273 -15.86 -47.17 7.37
CA SER A 273 -15.66 -45.81 7.84
C SER A 273 -16.18 -45.57 9.27
N HIS A 274 -16.99 -46.44 9.82
CA HIS A 274 -17.52 -46.36 11.21
C HIS A 274 -16.52 -46.80 12.29
N CYS A 275 -15.42 -47.45 11.93
CA CYS A 275 -14.41 -47.88 12.91
C CYS A 275 -13.62 -46.71 13.56
N PHE A 276 -13.70 -45.50 13.00
CA PHE A 276 -12.99 -44.33 13.50
C PHE A 276 -13.76 -43.49 14.53
N LEU A 277 -15.03 -43.76 14.76
CA LEU A 277 -15.91 -42.95 15.61
C LEU A 277 -16.02 -43.43 17.07
N LEU A 278 -15.40 -44.53 17.40
CA LEU A 278 -15.41 -45.01 18.79
C LEU A 278 -13.99 -44.90 19.35
N ASN A 279 -13.84 -44.04 20.34
CA ASN A 279 -12.67 -43.91 21.22
C ASN A 279 -12.35 -45.19 22.01
N ASP A 280 -12.87 -46.34 21.56
CA ASP A 280 -12.70 -47.62 22.20
C ASP A 280 -11.62 -48.43 21.46
N LEU A 281 -10.39 -48.32 21.97
CA LEU A 281 -9.25 -49.18 21.67
C LEU A 281 -9.49 -50.62 22.16
N SER A 282 -10.72 -51.13 22.02
CA SER A 282 -11.00 -52.49 22.40
C SER A 282 -10.46 -53.44 21.34
N TYR A 283 -9.88 -54.54 21.82
CA TYR A 283 -9.25 -55.64 21.11
C TYR A 283 -10.00 -56.19 19.88
N ARG A 284 -11.25 -55.85 19.68
CA ARG A 284 -12.09 -56.31 18.55
C ARG A 284 -11.74 -55.64 17.21
N CYS A 285 -11.28 -54.38 17.20
CA CYS A 285 -10.91 -53.73 15.96
C CYS A 285 -9.60 -54.28 15.38
N LEU A 286 -8.67 -54.70 16.23
CA LEU A 286 -7.39 -55.30 15.85
C LEU A 286 -7.54 -56.68 15.21
N SER A 287 -8.52 -57.45 15.62
CA SER A 287 -8.78 -58.80 15.06
C SER A 287 -9.41 -58.73 13.67
N THR A 288 -10.26 -57.74 13.42
CA THR A 288 -10.91 -57.52 12.13
C THR A 288 -9.93 -56.92 11.10
N CYS A 289 -9.06 -56.01 11.54
CA CYS A 289 -7.99 -55.45 10.71
C CYS A 289 -6.93 -56.50 10.35
N LYS A 290 -6.59 -57.42 11.29
CA LYS A 290 -5.67 -58.55 11.02
C LYS A 290 -6.22 -59.52 9.98
N ARG A 291 -7.51 -59.82 10.01
CA ARG A 291 -8.16 -60.69 9.01
C ARG A 291 -8.23 -60.05 7.63
N MET A 292 -8.41 -58.73 7.55
CA MET A 292 -8.40 -58.00 6.27
C MET A 292 -7.00 -57.79 5.70
N LEU A 293 -5.99 -57.58 6.51
CA LEU A 293 -4.60 -57.57 6.05
C LEU A 293 -4.19 -58.88 5.40
N GLN A 294 -4.70 -60.00 5.91
CA GLN A 294 -4.47 -61.32 5.33
C GLN A 294 -5.14 -61.46 3.96
N LEU A 295 -6.34 -60.92 3.79
CA LEU A 295 -7.08 -60.94 2.51
C LEU A 295 -6.50 -59.95 1.46
N CYS A 296 -5.83 -58.89 1.86
CA CYS A 296 -5.14 -57.95 0.94
C CYS A 296 -3.77 -58.45 0.49
N LEU A 297 -3.14 -59.37 1.22
CA LEU A 297 -1.83 -59.93 0.87
C LEU A 297 -1.89 -61.15 -0.03
N GLU A 298 -3.02 -61.88 -0.05
CA GLU A 298 -3.17 -63.08 -0.89
C GLU A 298 -3.12 -62.86 -2.41
N PRO A 299 -3.57 -61.73 -3.00
CA PRO A 299 -3.43 -61.52 -4.44
C PRO A 299 -2.00 -61.25 -4.92
N TRP A 300 -1.09 -60.82 -4.03
CA TRP A 300 0.29 -60.44 -4.41
C TRP A 300 1.29 -61.61 -4.31
N MET A 301 0.93 -62.71 -3.64
CA MET A 301 1.79 -63.86 -3.55
C MET A 301 1.73 -64.82 -4.76
N MET A 302 0.74 -64.66 -5.65
CA MET A 302 0.63 -65.49 -6.87
C MET A 302 1.36 -64.95 -8.10
N TYR A 303 2.05 -63.82 -7.99
CA TYR A 303 2.75 -63.19 -9.15
C TYR A 303 4.27 -63.24 -9.06
N VAL A 304 4.86 -63.94 -8.10
CA VAL A 304 6.33 -64.03 -7.92
C VAL A 304 6.88 -65.45 -8.19
N ILE A 305 6.06 -66.41 -8.67
CA ILE A 305 6.56 -67.70 -9.12
C ILE A 305 5.95 -67.98 -10.50
N SER A 306 6.54 -67.44 -11.54
CA SER A 306 6.64 -67.98 -12.92
C SER A 306 7.67 -67.14 -13.69
#